data_82d84f250fc6795aca12cc612b375421
#
_entry.id   82d84f250fc6795aca12cc612b375421
#
_cell.length_a   1.000
_cell.length_b   1.000
_cell.length_c   1.000
_cell.angle_alpha   90.00
_cell.angle_beta   90.00
_cell.angle_gamma   90.00
#
_symmetry.space_group_name_H-M   'P 1'
#
loop_
_entity.id
_entity.type
_entity.pdbx_description
1 polymer ?
#
loop_
_entity_poly.entity_id
_entity_poly.type
_entity_poly.pdbx_seq_one_letter_code
_entity_poly.pdbx_strand_id
1 'polypeptide(L)'
;MSETEFVERAEALFAGIETALDAAGADVETDRSGNVLTIEADSGEEAVVNLHTPTQQVWLASRKGGLHFSYDNGRWISTRDGRDFWDALSEAVSFITGESVAVKA
;
A
#
# COMPACT_ATOMS: atom_id res chain seq x y z
N MET A 1 15.29 13.03 3.71
CA MET A 1 14.12 13.52 2.94
C MET A 1 13.36 14.49 3.81
N SER A 2 12.96 15.62 3.27
CA SER A 2 12.14 16.58 4.02
C SER A 2 10.72 16.04 4.21
N GLU A 3 9.99 16.64 5.16
CA GLU A 3 8.59 16.25 5.36
C GLU A 3 7.77 16.49 4.10
N THR A 4 7.98 17.60 3.42
CA THR A 4 7.29 17.92 2.18
C THR A 4 7.59 16.89 1.10
N GLU A 5 8.84 16.51 0.93
CA GLU A 5 9.21 15.47 -0.04
C GLU A 5 8.57 14.13 0.30
N PHE A 6 8.58 13.77 1.58
CA PHE A 6 7.94 12.52 2.01
C PHE A 6 6.45 12.52 1.65
N VAL A 7 5.73 13.60 1.98
CA VAL A 7 4.30 13.70 1.70
C VAL A 7 4.03 13.63 0.20
N GLU A 8 4.81 14.33 -0.62
CA GLU A 8 4.64 14.30 -2.06
C GLU A 8 4.83 12.89 -2.63
N ARG A 9 5.85 12.17 -2.16
CA ARG A 9 6.14 10.82 -2.63
C ARG A 9 5.09 9.83 -2.15
N ALA A 10 4.63 9.97 -0.92
CA ALA A 10 3.58 9.09 -0.38
C ALA A 10 2.23 9.36 -1.06
N GLU A 11 1.92 10.62 -1.38
CA GLU A 11 0.72 10.95 -2.14
C GLU A 11 0.77 10.33 -3.53
N ALA A 12 1.92 10.39 -4.19
CA ALA A 12 2.11 9.75 -5.49
C ALA A 12 1.92 8.23 -5.39
N LEU A 13 2.40 7.63 -4.30
CA LEU A 13 2.20 6.21 -4.06
C LEU A 13 0.71 5.87 -3.93
N PHE A 14 -0.04 6.65 -3.16
CA PHE A 14 -1.47 6.44 -2.98
C PHE A 14 -2.23 6.52 -4.31
N ALA A 15 -1.94 7.53 -5.11
CA ALA A 15 -2.54 7.65 -6.45
C ALA A 15 -2.17 6.46 -7.33
N GLY A 16 -0.91 6.03 -7.26
CA GLY A 16 -0.43 4.87 -8.00
C GLY A 16 -1.11 3.58 -7.59
N ILE A 17 -1.41 3.41 -6.30
CA ILE A 17 -2.12 2.23 -5.79
C ILE A 17 -3.50 2.13 -6.43
N GLU A 18 -4.26 3.20 -6.43
CA GLU A 18 -5.62 3.20 -6.99
C GLU A 18 -5.58 2.86 -8.48
N THR A 19 -4.67 3.48 -9.22
CA THR A 19 -4.49 3.22 -10.65
C THR A 19 -4.08 1.76 -10.88
N ALA A 20 -3.15 1.25 -10.09
CA ALA A 20 -2.63 -0.11 -10.25
C ALA A 20 -3.68 -1.17 -9.93
N LEU A 21 -4.51 -0.95 -8.89
CA LEU A 21 -5.60 -1.86 -8.55
C LEU A 21 -6.62 -1.93 -9.68
N ASP A 22 -6.95 -0.78 -10.26
CA ASP A 22 -7.88 -0.70 -11.38
C ASP A 22 -7.31 -1.42 -12.60
N ALA A 23 -6.05 -1.19 -12.92
CA ALA A 23 -5.38 -1.84 -14.04
C ALA A 23 -5.26 -3.36 -13.85
N ALA A 24 -5.11 -3.83 -12.62
CA ALA A 24 -5.02 -5.25 -12.31
C ALA A 24 -6.39 -5.95 -12.33
N GLY A 25 -7.48 -5.17 -12.41
CA GLY A 25 -8.82 -5.72 -12.35
C GLY A 25 -9.15 -6.33 -10.99
N ALA A 26 -8.52 -5.84 -9.93
CA ALA A 26 -8.76 -6.34 -8.58
C ALA A 26 -10.19 -6.01 -8.14
N ASP A 27 -10.87 -6.99 -7.58
CA ASP A 27 -12.26 -6.84 -7.13
C ASP A 27 -12.29 -6.27 -5.72
N VAL A 28 -11.93 -5.00 -5.61
CA VAL A 28 -11.84 -4.28 -4.34
C VAL A 28 -12.40 -2.87 -4.50
N GLU A 29 -12.80 -2.29 -3.39
CA GLU A 29 -13.14 -0.88 -3.31
C GLU A 29 -12.09 -0.15 -2.50
N THR A 30 -11.79 1.08 -2.87
CA THR A 30 -10.84 1.90 -2.14
C THR A 30 -11.53 3.11 -1.55
N ASP A 31 -11.11 3.47 -0.34
CA ASP A 31 -11.60 4.67 0.33
C ASP A 31 -10.42 5.35 1.00
N ARG A 32 -10.25 6.64 0.71
CA ARG A 32 -9.20 7.40 1.32
C ARG A 32 -9.76 8.42 2.30
N SER A 33 -9.25 8.42 3.52
CA SER A 33 -9.59 9.39 4.54
C SER A 33 -8.31 9.90 5.18
N GLY A 34 -7.95 11.15 4.88
CA GLY A 34 -6.70 11.73 5.39
C GLY A 34 -5.48 10.94 4.96
N ASN A 35 -4.72 10.45 5.93
CA ASN A 35 -3.49 9.69 5.68
C ASN A 35 -3.71 8.19 5.52
N VAL A 36 -4.96 7.75 5.45
CA VAL A 36 -5.30 6.32 5.41
C VAL A 36 -6.02 5.98 4.12
N LEU A 37 -5.54 4.97 3.42
CA LEU A 37 -6.20 4.39 2.26
C LEU A 37 -6.64 2.98 2.65
N THR A 38 -7.94 2.71 2.61
CA THR A 38 -8.51 1.40 2.91
C THR A 38 -8.86 0.70 1.60
N ILE A 39 -8.42 -0.54 1.46
CA ILE A 39 -8.72 -1.40 0.32
C ILE A 39 -9.59 -2.53 0.85
N GLU A 40 -10.84 -2.59 0.41
CA GLU A 40 -11.81 -3.57 0.92
C GLU A 40 -12.25 -4.54 -0.17
N ALA A 41 -12.21 -5.83 0.13
CA ALA A 41 -12.72 -6.87 -0.74
C ALA A 41 -14.20 -7.12 -0.44
N ASP A 42 -14.90 -7.81 -1.35
CA ASP A 42 -16.31 -8.17 -1.20
C ASP A 42 -16.59 -8.94 0.09
N SER A 43 -15.63 -9.72 0.56
CA SER A 43 -15.75 -10.49 1.80
C SER A 43 -15.77 -9.63 3.06
N GLY A 44 -15.42 -8.35 2.94
CA GLY A 44 -15.23 -7.46 4.08
C GLY A 44 -13.81 -7.43 4.60
N GLU A 45 -12.92 -8.28 4.09
CA GLU A 45 -11.50 -8.24 4.44
C GLU A 45 -10.86 -6.97 3.89
N GLU A 46 -9.97 -6.37 4.67
CA GLU A 46 -9.34 -5.10 4.32
C GLU A 46 -7.83 -5.17 4.36
N ALA A 47 -7.21 -4.39 3.47
CA ALA A 47 -5.82 -4.01 3.59
C ALA A 47 -5.78 -2.50 3.74
N VAL A 48 -4.98 -2.00 4.68
CA VAL A 48 -4.93 -0.59 5.01
C VAL A 48 -3.53 -0.07 4.76
N VAL A 49 -3.43 1.03 4.02
CA VAL A 49 -2.17 1.73 3.77
C VAL A 49 -2.22 3.06 4.51
N ASN A 50 -1.26 3.27 5.40
CA ASN A 50 -1.21 4.47 6.23
C ASN A 50 0.09 5.23 5.98
N LEU A 51 -0.06 6.53 5.70
CA LEU A 51 1.04 7.46 5.54
C LEU A 51 1.44 7.95 6.93
N HIS A 52 2.62 7.55 7.41
CA HIS A 52 3.07 7.87 8.77
C HIS A 52 4.18 8.92 8.74
N THR A 53 3.81 10.19 8.83
CA THR A 53 4.72 11.32 8.70
C THR A 53 5.82 11.36 9.75
N PRO A 54 5.55 11.09 11.05
CA PRO A 54 6.60 11.18 12.07
C PRO A 54 7.82 10.29 11.81
N THR A 55 7.63 9.13 11.18
CA THR A 55 8.73 8.23 10.86
C THR A 55 9.11 8.26 9.38
N GLN A 56 8.38 9.04 8.58
CA GLN A 56 8.53 9.07 7.12
C GLN A 56 8.43 7.68 6.53
N GLN A 57 7.42 6.94 6.93
CA GLN A 57 7.16 5.58 6.49
C GLN A 57 5.74 5.45 5.95
N VAL A 58 5.54 4.46 5.09
CA VAL A 58 4.22 4.01 4.67
C VAL A 58 3.99 2.65 5.31
N TRP A 59 2.86 2.48 5.97
CA TRP A 59 2.54 1.26 6.70
C TRP A 59 1.43 0.52 5.96
N LEU A 60 1.64 -0.77 5.73
CA LEU A 60 0.66 -1.66 5.10
C LEU A 60 0.24 -2.71 6.11
N ALA A 61 -1.06 -2.82 6.36
CA ALA A 61 -1.58 -3.77 7.33
C ALA A 61 -2.79 -4.51 6.78
N SER A 62 -2.90 -5.78 7.12
CA SER A 62 -4.06 -6.61 6.86
C SER A 62 -4.17 -7.60 8.01
N ARG A 63 -5.18 -8.47 7.99
CA ARG A 63 -5.29 -9.52 8.99
C ARG A 63 -4.07 -10.46 8.98
N LYS A 64 -3.35 -10.52 7.87
CA LYS A 64 -2.15 -11.33 7.73
C LYS A 64 -0.95 -10.75 8.46
N GLY A 65 -0.95 -9.46 8.76
CA GLY A 65 0.14 -8.79 9.45
C GLY A 65 0.37 -7.40 8.93
N GLY A 66 1.44 -6.76 9.40
CA GLY A 66 1.78 -5.40 9.01
C GLY A 66 3.26 -5.25 8.66
N LEU A 67 3.53 -4.35 7.73
CA LEU A 67 4.88 -4.01 7.30
C LEU A 67 5.01 -2.49 7.21
N HIS A 68 6.22 -1.99 7.50
CA HIS A 68 6.57 -0.58 7.40
C HIS A 68 7.57 -0.41 6.25
N PHE A 69 7.34 0.59 5.42
CA PHE A 69 8.17 0.83 4.24
C PHE A 69 8.81 2.20 4.30
N SER A 70 10.10 2.26 4.05
CA SER A 70 10.86 3.50 3.91
C SER A 70 11.18 3.76 2.46
N TYR A 71 11.24 5.03 2.07
CA TYR A 71 11.59 5.40 0.70
C TYR A 71 13.10 5.31 0.53
N ASP A 72 13.53 4.57 -0.46
CA ASP A 72 14.94 4.39 -0.75
C ASP A 72 15.15 4.33 -2.27
N ASN A 73 15.80 5.36 -2.79
CA ASN A 73 16.25 5.41 -4.17
C ASN A 73 15.15 5.10 -5.20
N GLY A 74 13.99 5.73 -5.01
CA GLY A 74 12.84 5.59 -5.92
C GLY A 74 11.91 4.45 -5.59
N ARG A 75 12.17 3.71 -4.52
CA ARG A 75 11.36 2.54 -4.13
C ARG A 75 10.95 2.63 -2.66
N TRP A 76 9.82 2.02 -2.35
CA TRP A 76 9.37 1.85 -0.97
C TRP A 76 9.75 0.45 -0.53
N ILE A 77 10.63 0.34 0.45
CA ILE A 77 11.25 -0.92 0.87
C ILE A 77 10.89 -1.23 2.31
N SER A 78 10.50 -2.49 2.58
CA SER A 78 10.17 -2.95 3.92
C SER A 78 11.39 -2.85 4.85
N THR A 79 11.19 -2.25 6.01
CA THR A 79 12.26 -2.11 7.02
C THR A 79 12.59 -3.43 7.70
N ARG A 80 11.72 -4.45 7.53
CA ARG A 80 11.92 -5.75 8.15
C ARG A 80 12.74 -6.70 7.28
N ASP A 81 12.37 -6.82 5.99
CA ASP A 81 12.90 -7.86 5.11
C ASP A 81 13.36 -7.36 3.74
N GLY A 82 13.30 -6.06 3.50
CA GLY A 82 13.75 -5.47 2.25
C GLY A 82 12.84 -5.69 1.05
N ARG A 83 11.62 -6.22 1.25
CA ARG A 83 10.69 -6.42 0.15
C ARG A 83 10.21 -5.10 -0.43
N ASP A 84 9.94 -5.10 -1.72
CA ASP A 84 9.34 -3.97 -2.39
C ASP A 84 7.85 -3.84 -2.00
N PHE A 85 7.37 -2.61 -1.87
CA PHE A 85 5.99 -2.33 -1.49
C PHE A 85 4.98 -3.02 -2.41
N TRP A 86 5.23 -2.98 -3.72
CA TRP A 86 4.28 -3.55 -4.70
C TRP A 86 4.14 -5.06 -4.57
N ASP A 87 5.22 -5.76 -4.24
CA ASP A 87 5.18 -7.20 -3.99
C ASP A 87 4.36 -7.48 -2.73
N ALA A 88 4.57 -6.70 -1.67
CA ALA A 88 3.82 -6.86 -0.43
C ALA A 88 2.35 -6.51 -0.62
N LEU A 89 2.04 -5.46 -1.38
CA LEU A 89 0.67 -5.07 -1.68
C LEU A 89 -0.03 -6.16 -2.49
N SER A 90 0.64 -6.73 -3.49
CA SER A 90 0.08 -7.84 -4.27
C SER A 90 -0.29 -9.02 -3.40
N GLU A 91 0.58 -9.36 -2.44
CA GLU A 91 0.31 -10.43 -1.49
C GLU A 91 -0.90 -10.10 -0.61
N ALA A 92 -0.99 -8.87 -0.10
CA ALA A 92 -2.11 -8.45 0.73
C ALA A 92 -3.43 -8.45 -0.04
N VAL A 93 -3.44 -7.93 -1.27
CA VAL A 93 -4.65 -7.91 -2.11
C VAL A 93 -5.07 -9.33 -2.48
N SER A 94 -4.12 -10.19 -2.80
CA SER A 94 -4.42 -11.60 -3.07
C SER A 94 -5.03 -12.28 -1.86
N PHE A 95 -4.52 -11.96 -0.68
CA PHE A 95 -5.04 -12.52 0.56
C PHE A 95 -6.49 -12.09 0.83
N ILE A 96 -6.78 -10.78 0.71
CA ILE A 96 -8.13 -10.29 1.04
C ILE A 96 -9.17 -10.67 -0.01
N THR A 97 -8.79 -10.83 -1.28
CA THR A 97 -9.72 -11.22 -2.35
C THR A 97 -9.86 -12.72 -2.49
N GLY A 98 -8.91 -13.49 -2.00
CA GLY A 98 -8.86 -14.93 -2.20
C GLY A 98 -8.46 -15.32 -3.62
N GLU A 99 -7.97 -14.37 -4.40
CA GLU A 99 -7.54 -14.59 -5.78
C GLU A 99 -6.10 -14.17 -5.96
N SER A 100 -5.41 -14.75 -6.93
CA SER A 100 -4.04 -14.35 -7.24
C SER A 100 -4.05 -13.06 -8.05
N VAL A 101 -3.61 -11.96 -7.45
CA VAL A 101 -3.61 -10.64 -8.07
C VAL A 101 -2.20 -10.07 -8.03
N ALA A 102 -1.69 -9.61 -9.17
CA ALA A 102 -0.42 -8.88 -9.24
C ALA A 102 -0.73 -7.39 -9.41
N VAL A 103 -0.35 -6.60 -8.42
CA VAL A 103 -0.55 -5.15 -8.42
C VAL A 103 0.81 -4.50 -8.61
N LYS A 104 0.97 -3.73 -9.68
CA LYS A 104 2.26 -3.13 -10.05
C LYS A 104 2.10 -1.65 -10.36
N ALA A 105 3.17 -0.92 -10.06
CA ALA A 105 3.25 0.51 -10.37
C ALA A 105 3.09 0.78 -11.87
#